data_bd142dd87d3644deae79b5393f9df17b
#
_entry.id   bd142dd87d3644deae79b5393f9df17b
#
_cell.length_a   1.000
_cell.length_b   1.000
_cell.length_c   1.000
_cell.angle_alpha   90.00
_cell.angle_beta   90.00
_cell.angle_gamma   90.00
#
_symmetry.space_group_name_H-M   'P 1'
#
loop_
_entity.id
_entity.type
_entity.pdbx_description
1 polymer ?
#
loop_
_entity_poly.entity_id
_entity_poly.type
_entity_poly.pdbx_seq_one_letter_code
_entity_poly.pdbx_strand_id
1 'polypeptide(L)'
;MDDPDKVEWTKIPYSVVCSAEHDSLSLDIARKSMTLLLNKNNILPLKRGGQTIAVMGPNANDSVMQWGNYNGTPKHTITLLEGIRSAMGENDKLIYEQGCSWVERSLIRSVFSQCTSKEGPGFSARYWNNKEYEGNAVATAQLTTPFRLCTSGATVFAPGVNLTDFSAVYQSVFTPQETGEVIFNFYSCGATQLLINGEEVKKFTNKHGGRGQAYAMHAEAGKPYDIEIRFQYFSGDAQLNFDLGFKEEVNIKNTVAKVKDADIVIFAGGISPSLEGEEMGVNLPGFRKGDRTDIELPAVQRELIKALL
;
A
#
# COMPACT_ATOMS: atom_id res chain seq x y z
N MET A 1 -32.34 -8.49 -25.63
CA MET A 1 -31.61 -9.01 -24.47
C MET A 1 -32.17 -10.39 -24.19
N ASP A 2 -31.34 -11.41 -24.08
CA ASP A 2 -31.80 -12.77 -23.82
C ASP A 2 -32.30 -12.91 -22.39
N ASP A 3 -33.25 -13.83 -22.20
CA ASP A 3 -33.76 -14.17 -20.88
C ASP A 3 -32.61 -14.72 -20.02
N PRO A 4 -32.26 -14.10 -18.84
CA PRO A 4 -31.17 -14.54 -18.01
C PRO A 4 -31.22 -16.04 -17.64
N ASP A 5 -32.41 -16.61 -17.48
CA ASP A 5 -32.60 -18.03 -17.14
C ASP A 5 -32.19 -18.97 -18.27
N LYS A 6 -32.04 -18.48 -19.49
CA LYS A 6 -31.57 -19.23 -20.68
C LYS A 6 -30.07 -19.11 -20.90
N VAL A 7 -29.39 -18.31 -20.11
CA VAL A 7 -27.96 -18.05 -20.24
C VAL A 7 -27.19 -18.91 -19.22
N GLU A 8 -26.30 -19.79 -19.70
CA GLU A 8 -25.65 -20.78 -18.82
C GLU A 8 -24.74 -20.19 -17.77
N TRP A 9 -24.00 -19.12 -18.08
CA TRP A 9 -23.08 -18.49 -17.11
C TRP A 9 -23.79 -17.79 -15.94
N THR A 10 -25.09 -17.45 -16.07
CA THR A 10 -25.87 -16.93 -14.92
C THR A 10 -26.11 -17.99 -13.84
N LYS A 11 -25.89 -19.26 -14.15
CA LYS A 11 -26.02 -20.40 -13.23
C LYS A 11 -24.72 -20.73 -12.49
N ILE A 12 -23.61 -20.04 -12.82
CA ILE A 12 -22.33 -20.25 -12.14
C ILE A 12 -22.47 -19.78 -10.69
N PRO A 13 -22.24 -20.66 -9.71
CA PRO A 13 -22.40 -20.30 -8.31
C PRO A 13 -21.29 -19.37 -7.83
N TYR A 14 -21.59 -18.51 -6.87
CA TYR A 14 -20.63 -17.56 -6.31
C TYR A 14 -19.38 -18.26 -5.69
N SER A 15 -19.51 -19.51 -5.26
CA SER A 15 -18.39 -20.30 -4.72
C SER A 15 -17.24 -20.54 -5.70
N VAL A 16 -17.45 -20.27 -7.00
CA VAL A 16 -16.38 -20.33 -8.02
C VAL A 16 -15.43 -19.14 -7.90
N VAL A 17 -15.90 -18.00 -7.35
CA VAL A 17 -15.07 -16.81 -7.15
C VAL A 17 -13.99 -17.10 -6.11
N CYS A 18 -12.72 -16.86 -6.46
CA CYS A 18 -11.55 -17.13 -5.62
C CYS A 18 -11.49 -18.60 -5.13
N SER A 19 -11.89 -19.54 -5.95
CA SER A 19 -11.73 -20.97 -5.66
C SER A 19 -10.25 -21.39 -5.74
N ALA A 20 -9.89 -22.49 -5.10
CA ALA A 20 -8.53 -23.04 -5.16
C ALA A 20 -8.08 -23.37 -6.59
N GLU A 21 -9.03 -23.74 -7.47
CA GLU A 21 -8.78 -23.96 -8.89
C GLU A 21 -8.39 -22.65 -9.59
N HIS A 22 -9.11 -21.56 -9.33
CA HIS A 22 -8.79 -20.23 -9.87
C HIS A 22 -7.49 -19.67 -9.32
N ASP A 23 -7.16 -19.90 -8.05
CA ASP A 23 -5.86 -19.54 -7.47
C ASP A 23 -4.72 -20.28 -8.18
N SER A 24 -4.89 -21.59 -8.46
CA SER A 24 -3.92 -22.39 -9.19
C SER A 24 -3.75 -21.91 -10.64
N LEU A 25 -4.84 -21.56 -11.30
CA LEU A 25 -4.83 -21.01 -12.67
C LEU A 25 -4.13 -19.64 -12.70
N SER A 26 -4.42 -18.77 -11.74
CA SER A 26 -3.77 -17.45 -11.60
C SER A 26 -2.25 -17.60 -11.44
N LEU A 27 -1.80 -18.53 -10.60
CA LEU A 27 -0.37 -18.83 -10.43
C LEU A 27 0.27 -19.34 -11.70
N ASP A 28 -0.40 -20.23 -12.43
CA ASP A 28 0.10 -20.78 -13.71
C ASP A 28 0.23 -19.69 -14.77
N ILE A 29 -0.78 -18.81 -14.89
CA ILE A 29 -0.73 -17.67 -15.81
C ILE A 29 0.40 -16.71 -15.42
N ALA A 30 0.57 -16.38 -14.15
CA ALA A 30 1.65 -15.53 -13.67
C ALA A 30 3.03 -16.11 -14.05
N ARG A 31 3.25 -17.40 -13.84
CA ARG A 31 4.50 -18.07 -14.22
C ARG A 31 4.77 -18.05 -15.72
N LYS A 32 3.73 -18.23 -16.53
CA LYS A 32 3.84 -18.23 -18.01
C LYS A 32 3.96 -16.84 -18.62
N SER A 33 3.49 -15.81 -17.94
CA SER A 33 3.55 -14.42 -18.42
C SER A 33 4.91 -13.75 -18.18
N MET A 34 5.74 -14.28 -17.28
CA MET A 34 7.06 -13.71 -17.02
C MET A 34 8.01 -13.96 -18.20
N THR A 35 8.63 -12.90 -18.72
CA THR A 35 9.57 -12.96 -19.83
C THR A 35 10.99 -12.73 -19.36
N LEU A 36 11.87 -13.71 -19.54
CA LEU A 36 13.30 -13.57 -19.27
C LEU A 36 13.96 -12.85 -20.45
N LEU A 37 14.28 -11.56 -20.28
CA LEU A 37 14.91 -10.75 -21.33
C LEU A 37 16.41 -11.01 -21.48
N LEU A 38 17.10 -11.28 -20.37
CA LEU A 38 18.54 -11.51 -20.35
C LEU A 38 18.92 -12.38 -19.15
N ASN A 39 19.80 -13.35 -19.34
CA ASN A 39 20.44 -14.13 -18.29
C ASN A 39 21.95 -14.17 -18.50
N LYS A 40 22.62 -13.04 -18.25
CA LYS A 40 24.06 -12.91 -18.40
C LYS A 40 24.77 -13.79 -17.37
N ASN A 41 25.79 -14.50 -17.82
CA ASN A 41 26.59 -15.43 -17.02
C ASN A 41 25.77 -16.55 -16.31
N ASN A 42 24.56 -16.86 -16.81
CA ASN A 42 23.67 -17.86 -16.24
C ASN A 42 23.44 -17.66 -14.73
N ILE A 43 23.25 -16.42 -14.29
CA ILE A 43 22.99 -16.11 -12.88
C ILE A 43 21.66 -16.69 -12.39
N LEU A 44 20.69 -16.85 -13.27
CA LEU A 44 19.40 -17.45 -12.98
C LEU A 44 19.38 -18.92 -13.41
N PRO A 45 18.74 -19.83 -12.64
CA PRO A 45 18.09 -19.58 -11.34
C PRO A 45 19.11 -19.29 -10.23
N LEU A 46 18.72 -18.46 -9.26
CA LEU A 46 19.57 -18.18 -8.10
C LEU A 46 19.77 -19.47 -7.28
N LYS A 47 20.97 -19.64 -6.72
CA LYS A 47 21.26 -20.71 -5.77
C LYS A 47 20.55 -20.41 -4.45
N ARG A 48 20.13 -21.44 -3.73
CA ARG A 48 19.52 -21.34 -2.42
C ARG A 48 20.50 -21.70 -1.32
N GLY A 49 20.43 -21.00 -0.21
CA GLY A 49 21.15 -21.29 1.03
C GLY A 49 22.49 -20.57 1.16
N GLY A 50 22.66 -19.90 2.28
CA GLY A 50 23.90 -19.21 2.69
C GLY A 50 24.19 -17.91 1.98
N GLN A 51 23.20 -17.30 1.30
CA GLN A 51 23.36 -16.03 0.57
C GLN A 51 22.71 -14.86 1.32
N THR A 52 23.30 -13.69 1.19
CA THR A 52 22.66 -12.42 1.58
C THR A 52 22.02 -11.80 0.36
N ILE A 53 20.68 -11.73 0.36
CA ILE A 53 19.88 -11.23 -0.75
C ILE A 53 19.29 -9.89 -0.37
N ALA A 54 19.61 -8.83 -1.11
CA ALA A 54 18.97 -7.54 -0.99
C ALA A 54 17.83 -7.43 -2.00
N VAL A 55 16.64 -7.07 -1.52
CA VAL A 55 15.46 -6.79 -2.35
C VAL A 55 15.20 -5.29 -2.29
N MET A 56 15.17 -4.65 -3.46
CA MET A 56 15.11 -3.20 -3.59
C MET A 56 14.08 -2.77 -4.64
N GLY A 57 13.84 -1.48 -4.68
CA GLY A 57 12.98 -0.84 -5.69
C GLY A 57 11.56 -0.56 -5.23
N PRO A 58 10.86 0.36 -5.93
CA PRO A 58 9.54 0.85 -5.52
C PRO A 58 8.46 -0.24 -5.55
N ASN A 59 8.63 -1.26 -6.40
CA ASN A 59 7.65 -2.33 -6.58
C ASN A 59 7.95 -3.58 -5.72
N ALA A 60 9.02 -3.56 -4.92
CA ALA A 60 9.44 -4.75 -4.16
C ALA A 60 8.41 -5.19 -3.11
N ASN A 61 7.79 -4.25 -2.42
CA ASN A 61 6.82 -4.51 -1.34
C ASN A 61 5.50 -3.74 -1.54
N ASP A 62 5.11 -3.52 -2.79
CA ASP A 62 3.84 -2.86 -3.13
C ASP A 62 2.81 -3.90 -3.61
N SER A 63 1.76 -4.09 -2.81
CA SER A 63 0.67 -5.01 -3.17
C SER A 63 -0.26 -4.42 -4.24
N VAL A 64 -0.46 -3.10 -4.24
CA VAL A 64 -1.41 -2.42 -5.14
C VAL A 64 -0.87 -2.40 -6.57
N MET A 65 0.43 -2.25 -6.75
CA MET A 65 1.07 -2.28 -8.07
C MET A 65 0.74 -3.56 -8.85
N GLN A 66 0.62 -4.70 -8.15
CA GLN A 66 0.35 -6.00 -8.78
C GLN A 66 -1.08 -6.16 -9.28
N TRP A 67 -2.02 -5.33 -8.80
CA TRP A 67 -3.43 -5.48 -9.18
C TRP A 67 -3.71 -4.90 -10.57
N GLY A 68 -2.93 -3.94 -11.04
CA GLY A 68 -3.20 -3.21 -12.27
C GLY A 68 -4.36 -2.22 -12.13
N ASN A 69 -4.85 -1.72 -13.27
CA ASN A 69 -6.07 -0.91 -13.33
C ASN A 69 -7.31 -1.82 -13.44
N TYR A 70 -8.47 -1.32 -13.03
CA TYR A 70 -9.76 -2.04 -13.11
C TYR A 70 -9.75 -3.41 -12.42
N ASN A 71 -9.08 -3.49 -11.29
CA ASN A 71 -8.94 -4.72 -10.53
C ASN A 71 -10.14 -5.01 -9.63
N GLY A 72 -10.32 -6.27 -9.27
CA GLY A 72 -11.10 -6.68 -8.11
C GLY A 72 -10.26 -6.62 -6.84
N THR A 73 -10.87 -6.93 -5.69
CA THR A 73 -10.16 -7.03 -4.41
C THR A 73 -9.76 -8.48 -4.17
N PRO A 74 -8.46 -8.83 -4.21
CA PRO A 74 -8.00 -10.18 -3.93
C PRO A 74 -8.11 -10.49 -2.43
N LYS A 75 -8.30 -11.76 -2.09
CA LYS A 75 -8.27 -12.22 -0.69
C LYS A 75 -6.93 -11.97 -0.03
N HIS A 76 -5.87 -12.15 -0.77
CA HIS A 76 -4.49 -11.97 -0.34
C HIS A 76 -3.62 -11.62 -1.55
N THR A 77 -2.67 -10.72 -1.35
CA THR A 77 -1.67 -10.37 -2.36
C THR A 77 -0.29 -10.67 -1.81
N ILE A 78 0.44 -11.53 -2.47
CA ILE A 78 1.83 -11.83 -2.14
C ILE A 78 2.71 -10.83 -2.87
N THR A 79 3.39 -9.94 -2.15
CA THR A 79 4.36 -9.02 -2.74
C THR A 79 5.60 -9.76 -3.23
N LEU A 80 6.39 -9.14 -4.12
CA LEU A 80 7.65 -9.73 -4.57
C LEU A 80 8.59 -10.04 -3.38
N LEU A 81 8.66 -9.12 -2.42
CA LEU A 81 9.45 -9.29 -1.19
C LEU A 81 8.98 -10.51 -0.38
N GLU A 82 7.67 -10.68 -0.21
CA GLU A 82 7.10 -11.85 0.50
C GLU A 82 7.35 -13.15 -0.25
N GLY A 83 7.19 -13.14 -1.59
CA GLY A 83 7.47 -14.29 -2.44
C GLY A 83 8.94 -14.70 -2.37
N ILE A 84 9.87 -13.75 -2.42
CA ILE A 84 11.30 -14.01 -2.27
C ILE A 84 11.59 -14.58 -0.87
N ARG A 85 11.05 -13.95 0.19
CA ARG A 85 11.23 -14.41 1.57
C ARG A 85 10.76 -15.86 1.75
N SER A 86 9.62 -16.22 1.18
CA SER A 86 9.09 -17.59 1.25
C SER A 86 9.89 -18.62 0.43
N ALA A 87 10.67 -18.15 -0.55
CA ALA A 87 11.51 -19.01 -1.40
C ALA A 87 12.96 -19.14 -0.90
N MET A 88 13.35 -18.43 0.17
CA MET A 88 14.70 -18.47 0.73
C MET A 88 15.03 -19.86 1.29
N GLY A 89 16.29 -20.24 1.16
CA GLY A 89 16.83 -21.47 1.72
C GLY A 89 17.39 -21.27 3.15
N GLU A 90 17.91 -22.35 3.72
CA GLU A 90 18.57 -22.30 5.02
C GLU A 90 19.77 -21.37 5.00
N ASN A 91 19.92 -20.57 6.06
CA ASN A 91 21.00 -19.61 6.26
C ASN A 91 21.04 -18.45 5.24
N ASP A 92 20.03 -18.29 4.38
CA ASP A 92 19.87 -17.07 3.57
C ASP A 92 19.51 -15.89 4.47
N LYS A 93 20.06 -14.72 4.16
CA LYS A 93 19.73 -13.44 4.84
C LYS A 93 19.02 -12.52 3.87
N LEU A 94 17.97 -11.85 4.35
CA LEU A 94 17.20 -10.88 3.57
C LEU A 94 17.45 -9.47 4.07
N ILE A 95 17.86 -8.61 3.15
CA ILE A 95 17.89 -7.16 3.35
C ILE A 95 16.76 -6.57 2.49
N TYR A 96 15.89 -5.76 3.08
CA TYR A 96 14.93 -4.96 2.33
C TYR A 96 15.28 -3.49 2.43
N GLU A 97 15.47 -2.85 1.30
CA GLU A 97 15.69 -1.41 1.19
C GLU A 97 14.95 -0.90 -0.06
N GLN A 98 13.89 -0.12 0.11
CA GLN A 98 13.16 0.41 -1.04
C GLN A 98 14.07 1.25 -1.94
N GLY A 99 14.89 2.10 -1.37
CA GLY A 99 15.97 2.84 -2.01
C GLY A 99 15.58 4.01 -2.90
N CYS A 100 14.44 3.92 -3.57
CA CYS A 100 13.86 5.03 -4.35
C CYS A 100 12.34 4.91 -4.44
N SER A 101 11.69 6.02 -4.79
CA SER A 101 10.28 6.02 -5.20
C SER A 101 10.14 5.65 -6.67
N TRP A 102 8.91 5.69 -7.21
CA TRP A 102 8.71 5.47 -8.64
C TRP A 102 9.35 6.58 -9.48
N VAL A 103 9.12 7.86 -9.14
CA VAL A 103 9.52 9.02 -9.94
C VAL A 103 10.22 10.09 -9.11
N GLU A 104 9.73 10.36 -7.91
CA GLU A 104 10.19 11.46 -7.06
C GLU A 104 11.52 11.15 -6.40
N ARG A 105 12.27 12.19 -6.04
CA ARG A 105 13.53 12.06 -5.30
C ARG A 105 13.33 12.06 -3.79
N SER A 106 12.14 11.67 -3.35
CA SER A 106 11.83 11.52 -1.93
C SER A 106 11.08 10.23 -1.65
N LEU A 107 11.22 9.74 -0.45
CA LEU A 107 10.52 8.58 0.11
C LEU A 107 9.74 9.02 1.34
N ILE A 108 8.66 8.31 1.62
CA ILE A 108 7.98 8.41 2.91
C ILE A 108 8.36 7.18 3.71
N ARG A 109 9.23 7.35 4.70
CA ARG A 109 9.59 6.29 5.63
C ARG A 109 8.52 6.21 6.72
N SER A 110 7.73 5.14 6.68
CA SER A 110 6.67 4.92 7.67
C SER A 110 7.22 4.92 9.09
N VAL A 111 6.52 5.62 9.96
CA VAL A 111 6.76 5.66 11.41
C VAL A 111 5.49 5.30 12.19
N PHE A 112 4.61 4.54 11.58
CA PHE A 112 3.38 4.07 12.20
C PHE A 112 3.63 3.33 13.53
N SER A 113 4.75 2.64 13.65
CA SER A 113 5.17 1.97 14.89
C SER A 113 5.47 2.92 16.07
N GLN A 114 5.60 4.22 15.83
CA GLN A 114 5.76 5.27 16.85
C GLN A 114 4.42 5.81 17.36
N CYS A 115 3.31 5.24 16.89
CA CYS A 115 1.96 5.52 17.34
C CYS A 115 1.57 4.54 18.46
N THR A 116 0.95 5.06 19.53
CA THR A 116 0.47 4.24 20.66
C THR A 116 -0.87 4.78 21.13
N SER A 117 -1.87 3.93 21.16
CA SER A 117 -3.19 4.24 21.73
C SER A 117 -3.24 3.87 23.23
N LYS A 118 -4.37 4.14 23.87
CA LYS A 118 -4.59 3.70 25.25
C LYS A 118 -4.65 2.17 25.39
N GLU A 119 -5.02 1.49 24.32
CA GLU A 119 -5.14 0.01 24.26
C GLU A 119 -3.83 -0.69 23.87
N GLY A 120 -2.80 0.08 23.43
CA GLY A 120 -1.50 -0.46 23.06
C GLY A 120 -0.94 0.13 21.75
N PRO A 121 0.07 -0.51 21.13
CA PRO A 121 0.71 -0.01 19.93
C PRO A 121 -0.26 0.21 18.77
N GLY A 122 -0.07 1.29 18.01
CA GLY A 122 -0.89 1.67 16.86
C GLY A 122 -2.11 2.50 17.24
N PHE A 123 -3.24 2.28 16.59
CA PHE A 123 -4.48 3.03 16.75
C PHE A 123 -5.59 2.19 17.35
N SER A 124 -6.29 2.72 18.35
CA SER A 124 -7.59 2.20 18.76
C SER A 124 -8.68 2.70 17.81
N ALA A 125 -9.59 1.82 17.43
CA ALA A 125 -10.69 2.11 16.53
C ALA A 125 -12.04 1.81 17.21
N ARG A 126 -13.03 2.66 16.96
CA ARG A 126 -14.42 2.48 17.37
C ARG A 126 -15.32 2.68 16.16
N TYR A 127 -16.35 1.85 16.02
CA TYR A 127 -17.25 1.82 14.87
C TYR A 127 -18.70 1.93 15.30
N TRP A 128 -19.51 2.62 14.49
CA TRP A 128 -20.95 2.79 14.65
C TRP A 128 -21.66 2.43 13.35
N ASN A 129 -22.82 1.78 13.44
CA ASN A 129 -23.71 1.50 12.31
C ASN A 129 -24.64 2.68 12.00
N ASN A 130 -24.12 3.88 12.07
CA ASN A 130 -24.72 5.16 11.66
C ASN A 130 -23.59 6.12 11.24
N LYS A 131 -23.94 7.24 10.60
CA LYS A 131 -22.96 8.24 10.14
C LYS A 131 -22.64 9.31 11.20
N GLU A 132 -23.42 9.38 12.26
CA GLU A 132 -23.41 10.46 13.23
C GLU A 132 -22.52 10.19 14.45
N TYR A 133 -21.91 8.98 14.54
CA TYR A 133 -21.14 8.50 15.70
C TYR A 133 -22.01 8.39 16.98
N GLU A 134 -23.31 8.16 16.80
CA GLU A 134 -24.27 8.17 17.92
C GLU A 134 -24.45 6.80 18.57
N GLY A 135 -24.74 6.84 19.85
CA GLY A 135 -24.96 5.62 20.66
C GLY A 135 -23.67 4.88 21.01
N ASN A 136 -23.81 3.63 21.41
CA ASN A 136 -22.67 2.77 21.73
C ASN A 136 -21.99 2.28 20.45
N ALA A 137 -20.66 2.23 20.48
CA ALA A 137 -19.90 1.61 19.40
C ALA A 137 -20.29 0.12 19.26
N VAL A 138 -20.55 -0.31 18.02
CA VAL A 138 -20.93 -1.70 17.71
C VAL A 138 -19.72 -2.62 17.63
N ALA A 139 -18.53 -2.05 17.40
CA ALA A 139 -17.26 -2.78 17.36
C ALA A 139 -16.11 -1.88 17.79
N THR A 140 -15.04 -2.50 18.26
CA THR A 140 -13.75 -1.89 18.53
C THR A 140 -12.65 -2.73 17.89
N ALA A 141 -11.53 -2.12 17.52
CA ALA A 141 -10.36 -2.81 17.01
C ALA A 141 -9.08 -2.10 17.42
N GLN A 142 -7.97 -2.85 17.45
CA GLN A 142 -6.63 -2.30 17.59
C GLN A 142 -5.88 -2.51 16.27
N LEU A 143 -5.46 -1.42 15.63
CA LEU A 143 -4.74 -1.44 14.36
C LEU A 143 -3.25 -1.20 14.64
N THR A 144 -2.44 -2.23 14.52
CA THR A 144 -0.99 -2.19 14.82
C THR A 144 -0.12 -1.96 13.59
N THR A 145 -0.74 -1.88 12.42
CA THR A 145 -0.09 -1.63 11.12
C THR A 145 -0.85 -0.53 10.36
N PRO A 146 -0.27 0.10 9.35
CA PRO A 146 -0.97 1.04 8.47
C PRO A 146 -2.31 0.50 7.99
N PHE A 147 -3.32 1.36 7.95
CA PHE A 147 -4.69 0.96 7.61
C PHE A 147 -4.81 0.55 6.14
N ARG A 148 -5.55 -0.54 5.90
CA ARG A 148 -5.94 -1.01 4.58
C ARG A 148 -7.37 -1.56 4.65
N LEU A 149 -8.32 -0.66 4.89
CA LEU A 149 -9.72 -0.98 5.13
C LEU A 149 -10.53 -0.71 3.86
N CYS A 150 -11.35 -1.67 3.45
CA CYS A 150 -12.19 -1.55 2.26
C CYS A 150 -13.44 -2.42 2.42
N THR A 151 -14.59 -1.96 1.92
CA THR A 151 -15.82 -2.76 1.87
C THR A 151 -16.03 -3.51 0.56
N SER A 152 -15.13 -3.35 -0.40
CA SER A 152 -15.14 -4.11 -1.66
C SER A 152 -15.13 -5.62 -1.39
N GLY A 153 -15.87 -6.37 -2.21
CA GLY A 153 -16.01 -7.81 -2.02
C GLY A 153 -16.81 -8.20 -0.76
N ALA A 154 -17.68 -7.32 -0.28
CA ALA A 154 -18.49 -7.49 0.93
C ALA A 154 -17.65 -7.70 2.22
N THR A 155 -16.45 -7.13 2.26
CA THR A 155 -15.61 -7.09 3.45
C THR A 155 -16.05 -5.95 4.37
N VAL A 156 -16.07 -6.16 5.66
CA VAL A 156 -16.42 -5.12 6.65
C VAL A 156 -15.16 -4.56 7.31
N PHE A 157 -15.21 -3.31 7.78
CA PHE A 157 -14.07 -2.67 8.48
C PHE A 157 -13.73 -3.36 9.80
N ALA A 158 -14.75 -3.91 10.47
CA ALA A 158 -14.60 -4.80 11.62
C ALA A 158 -15.83 -5.70 11.75
N PRO A 159 -15.75 -6.87 12.42
CA PRO A 159 -16.91 -7.72 12.67
C PRO A 159 -18.05 -6.95 13.35
N GLY A 160 -19.27 -7.04 12.79
CA GLY A 160 -20.45 -6.34 13.29
C GLY A 160 -20.67 -4.94 12.72
N VAL A 161 -19.73 -4.41 11.94
CA VAL A 161 -19.89 -3.14 11.21
C VAL A 161 -20.63 -3.39 9.89
N ASN A 162 -21.56 -2.52 9.55
CA ASN A 162 -22.29 -2.59 8.29
C ASN A 162 -21.36 -2.31 7.09
N LEU A 163 -21.76 -2.76 5.90
CA LEU A 163 -21.10 -2.41 4.63
C LEU A 163 -21.35 -0.96 4.23
N THR A 164 -22.50 -0.41 4.64
CA THR A 164 -22.97 0.95 4.34
C THR A 164 -23.46 1.63 5.61
N ASP A 165 -23.59 2.94 5.57
CA ASP A 165 -24.17 3.76 6.64
C ASP A 165 -23.50 3.54 8.01
N PHE A 166 -22.18 3.56 8.01
CA PHE A 166 -21.35 3.45 9.20
C PHE A 166 -20.39 4.61 9.34
N SER A 167 -19.85 4.75 10.54
CA SER A 167 -18.76 5.68 10.85
C SER A 167 -17.71 5.02 11.75
N ALA A 168 -16.53 5.61 11.79
CA ALA A 168 -15.42 5.14 12.58
C ALA A 168 -14.58 6.29 13.13
N VAL A 169 -14.01 6.09 14.31
CA VAL A 169 -13.03 6.99 14.92
C VAL A 169 -11.79 6.17 15.28
N TYR A 170 -10.64 6.63 14.80
CA TYR A 170 -9.33 6.03 15.08
C TYR A 170 -8.52 7.02 15.90
N GLN A 171 -7.95 6.58 17.00
CA GLN A 171 -7.21 7.44 17.94
C GLN A 171 -5.86 6.83 18.30
N SER A 172 -4.85 7.68 18.36
CA SER A 172 -3.49 7.34 18.79
C SER A 172 -2.76 8.57 19.30
N VAL A 173 -1.65 8.35 19.98
CA VAL A 173 -0.63 9.38 20.27
C VAL A 173 0.59 9.03 19.44
N PHE A 174 1.00 9.93 18.56
CA PHE A 174 2.23 9.85 17.80
C PHE A 174 3.35 10.57 18.58
N THR A 175 4.40 9.85 18.94
CA THR A 175 5.59 10.44 19.58
C THR A 175 6.81 10.21 18.71
N PRO A 176 7.20 11.19 17.86
CA PRO A 176 8.30 11.04 16.92
C PRO A 176 9.63 10.89 17.64
N GLN A 177 10.49 10.03 17.12
CA GLN A 177 11.86 9.83 17.64
C GLN A 177 12.86 10.84 17.04
N GLU A 178 12.47 11.57 15.98
CA GLU A 178 13.29 12.56 15.31
C GLU A 178 12.44 13.78 14.91
N THR A 179 13.11 14.92 14.67
CA THR A 179 12.47 16.17 14.22
C THR A 179 12.50 16.23 12.70
N GLY A 180 11.36 16.56 12.06
CA GLY A 180 11.29 16.68 10.61
C GLY A 180 9.89 16.83 10.05
N GLU A 181 9.78 16.82 8.72
CA GLU A 181 8.49 16.87 8.02
C GLU A 181 7.85 15.48 8.02
N VAL A 182 6.70 15.35 8.66
CA VAL A 182 5.86 14.16 8.69
C VAL A 182 4.69 14.32 7.73
N ILE A 183 4.49 13.33 6.87
CA ILE A 183 3.38 13.26 5.93
C ILE A 183 2.37 12.24 6.44
N PHE A 184 1.12 12.67 6.62
CA PHE A 184 -0.04 11.85 6.89
C PHE A 184 -0.69 11.53 5.53
N ASN A 185 -0.56 10.31 5.07
CA ASN A 185 -1.05 9.86 3.77
C ASN A 185 -2.37 9.12 3.91
N PHE A 186 -3.34 9.52 3.10
CA PHE A 186 -4.64 8.89 2.99
C PHE A 186 -4.88 8.43 1.55
N TYR A 187 -5.50 7.28 1.39
CA TYR A 187 -6.22 6.91 0.18
C TYR A 187 -7.61 6.46 0.61
N SER A 188 -8.63 7.25 0.29
CA SER A 188 -9.94 7.11 0.90
C SER A 188 -11.07 7.29 -0.10
N CYS A 189 -12.12 6.46 0.05
CA CYS A 189 -13.46 6.68 -0.48
C CYS A 189 -14.43 6.79 0.71
N GLY A 190 -14.93 7.98 0.96
CA GLY A 190 -15.72 8.36 2.12
C GLY A 190 -15.42 9.78 2.57
N ALA A 191 -16.09 10.24 3.61
CA ALA A 191 -15.77 11.52 4.26
C ALA A 191 -14.75 11.28 5.39
N THR A 192 -13.61 11.96 5.31
CA THR A 192 -12.48 11.76 6.22
C THR A 192 -12.05 13.10 6.84
N GLN A 193 -11.79 13.09 8.14
CA GLN A 193 -11.24 14.21 8.89
C GLN A 193 -9.99 13.75 9.64
N LEU A 194 -8.96 14.58 9.64
CA LEU A 194 -7.77 14.43 10.48
C LEU A 194 -7.78 15.57 11.52
N LEU A 195 -7.71 15.19 12.78
CA LEU A 195 -7.50 16.11 13.89
C LEU A 195 -6.15 15.82 14.53
N ILE A 196 -5.42 16.89 14.86
CA ILE A 196 -4.15 16.82 15.61
C ILE A 196 -4.29 17.71 16.83
N ASN A 197 -4.07 17.14 18.01
CA ASN A 197 -4.27 17.84 19.31
C ASN A 197 -5.66 18.49 19.44
N GLY A 198 -6.69 17.81 18.87
CA GLY A 198 -8.07 18.27 18.88
C GLY A 198 -8.45 19.32 17.81
N GLU A 199 -7.50 19.82 17.04
CA GLU A 199 -7.72 20.75 15.93
C GLU A 199 -7.91 20.00 14.60
N GLU A 200 -8.98 20.31 13.83
CA GLU A 200 -9.19 19.78 12.49
C GLU A 200 -8.19 20.40 11.51
N VAL A 201 -7.19 19.63 11.09
CA VAL A 201 -6.12 20.09 10.18
C VAL A 201 -6.36 19.69 8.73
N LYS A 202 -7.19 18.67 8.48
CA LYS A 202 -7.54 18.23 7.13
C LYS A 202 -8.93 17.62 7.11
N LYS A 203 -9.71 17.98 6.09
CA LYS A 203 -11.03 17.42 5.82
C LYS A 203 -11.23 17.23 4.32
N PHE A 204 -11.77 16.11 3.91
CA PHE A 204 -12.07 15.83 2.50
C PHE A 204 -13.14 14.76 2.37
N THR A 205 -13.82 14.74 1.20
CA THR A 205 -14.83 13.73 0.87
C THR A 205 -14.61 13.27 -0.56
N ASN A 206 -14.38 11.97 -0.72
CA ASN A 206 -14.29 11.31 -2.02
C ASN A 206 -15.53 10.43 -2.20
N LYS A 207 -16.31 10.71 -3.25
CA LYS A 207 -17.63 10.11 -3.48
C LYS A 207 -17.59 8.89 -4.39
N HIS A 208 -16.61 8.84 -5.29
CA HIS A 208 -16.48 7.81 -6.32
C HIS A 208 -15.04 7.35 -6.38
N GLY A 209 -14.81 6.13 -5.90
CA GLY A 209 -13.48 5.52 -5.82
C GLY A 209 -12.55 6.19 -4.80
N GLY A 210 -11.50 5.48 -4.44
CA GLY A 210 -10.47 6.00 -3.56
C GLY A 210 -9.63 7.08 -4.24
N ARG A 211 -9.24 8.11 -3.47
CA ARG A 211 -8.31 9.15 -3.91
C ARG A 211 -7.26 9.43 -2.85
N GLY A 212 -6.04 9.67 -3.32
CA GLY A 212 -4.94 10.09 -2.47
C GLY A 212 -5.14 11.49 -1.92
N GLN A 213 -4.88 11.68 -0.64
CA GLN A 213 -4.82 12.95 0.07
C GLN A 213 -3.67 12.92 1.04
N ALA A 214 -3.01 14.05 1.26
CA ALA A 214 -1.93 14.15 2.23
C ALA A 214 -2.06 15.43 3.08
N TYR A 215 -1.52 15.34 4.29
CA TYR A 215 -1.29 16.49 5.14
C TYR A 215 0.15 16.42 5.66
N ALA A 216 0.86 17.54 5.60
CA ALA A 216 2.24 17.65 6.07
C ALA A 216 2.32 18.54 7.29
N MET A 217 3.11 18.13 8.30
CA MET A 217 3.44 18.98 9.44
C MET A 217 4.90 18.80 9.83
N HIS A 218 5.47 19.80 10.48
CA HIS A 218 6.75 19.67 11.15
C HIS A 218 6.54 19.06 12.54
N ALA A 219 7.14 17.90 12.80
CA ALA A 219 7.07 17.22 14.09
C ALA A 219 8.40 17.33 14.83
N GLU A 220 8.34 17.49 16.14
CA GLU A 220 9.49 17.63 17.03
C GLU A 220 9.74 16.34 17.80
N ALA A 221 11.00 15.88 17.83
CA ALA A 221 11.39 14.66 18.54
C ALA A 221 10.95 14.67 20.01
N GLY A 222 10.32 13.57 20.45
CA GLY A 222 9.85 13.39 21.83
C GLY A 222 8.57 14.16 22.19
N LYS A 223 8.03 15.01 21.30
CA LYS A 223 6.78 15.74 21.54
C LYS A 223 5.58 14.87 21.13
N PRO A 224 4.65 14.57 22.05
CA PRO A 224 3.47 13.81 21.71
C PRO A 224 2.46 14.64 20.91
N TYR A 225 1.82 14.01 19.94
CA TYR A 225 0.74 14.56 19.13
C TYR A 225 -0.47 13.61 19.21
N ASP A 226 -1.58 14.13 19.73
CA ASP A 226 -2.85 13.38 19.71
C ASP A 226 -3.38 13.35 18.30
N ILE A 227 -3.55 12.14 17.73
CA ILE A 227 -4.06 11.95 16.39
C ILE A 227 -5.45 11.32 16.47
N GLU A 228 -6.41 11.98 15.82
CA GLU A 228 -7.75 11.44 15.64
C GLU A 228 -8.12 11.47 14.16
N ILE A 229 -8.53 10.31 13.62
CA ILE A 229 -9.06 10.19 12.27
C ILE A 229 -10.53 9.84 12.41
N ARG A 230 -11.41 10.65 11.82
CA ARG A 230 -12.84 10.37 11.70
C ARG A 230 -13.16 9.96 10.28
N PHE A 231 -13.90 8.89 10.13
CA PHE A 231 -14.36 8.39 8.84
C PHE A 231 -15.87 8.19 8.86
N GLN A 232 -16.53 8.61 7.77
CA GLN A 232 -17.95 8.35 7.54
C GLN A 232 -18.12 7.72 6.16
N TYR A 233 -18.90 6.64 6.11
CA TYR A 233 -19.41 6.12 4.85
C TYR A 233 -20.15 7.22 4.09
N PHE A 234 -19.92 7.29 2.78
CA PHE A 234 -20.60 8.25 1.92
C PHE A 234 -21.41 7.58 0.81
N SER A 235 -20.74 6.81 -0.05
CA SER A 235 -21.37 6.10 -1.19
C SER A 235 -20.42 5.04 -1.74
N GLY A 236 -20.96 4.04 -2.47
CA GLY A 236 -20.19 2.98 -3.10
C GLY A 236 -19.42 2.12 -2.11
N ASP A 237 -18.27 1.61 -2.53
CA ASP A 237 -17.37 0.90 -1.62
C ASP A 237 -16.61 1.91 -0.75
N ALA A 238 -16.73 1.76 0.56
CA ALA A 238 -15.92 2.54 1.50
C ALA A 238 -14.47 2.07 1.45
N GLN A 239 -13.54 3.01 1.53
CA GLN A 239 -12.11 2.70 1.62
C GLN A 239 -11.40 3.70 2.52
N LEU A 240 -10.51 3.20 3.39
CA LEU A 240 -9.62 4.00 4.19
C LEU A 240 -8.26 3.31 4.31
N ASN A 241 -7.29 3.76 3.52
CA ASN A 241 -5.88 3.45 3.74
C ASN A 241 -5.23 4.66 4.40
N PHE A 242 -4.40 4.42 5.39
CA PHE A 242 -3.69 5.47 6.11
C PHE A 242 -2.32 4.98 6.56
N ASP A 243 -1.33 5.85 6.40
CA ASP A 243 -0.01 5.73 6.99
C ASP A 243 0.54 7.13 7.30
N LEU A 244 1.53 7.20 8.17
CA LEU A 244 2.30 8.42 8.41
C LEU A 244 3.79 8.11 8.39
N GLY A 245 4.57 9.06 7.89
CA GLY A 245 6.02 8.85 7.76
C GLY A 245 6.80 10.14 7.54
N PHE A 246 8.08 10.06 7.88
CA PHE A 246 9.00 11.14 7.55
C PHE A 246 9.29 11.15 6.05
N LYS A 247 9.26 12.36 5.48
CA LYS A 247 9.71 12.61 4.11
C LYS A 247 11.23 12.72 4.09
N GLU A 248 11.86 11.81 3.36
CA GLU A 248 13.32 11.72 3.24
C GLU A 248 13.74 11.90 1.79
N GLU A 249 14.77 12.69 1.53
CA GLU A 249 15.39 12.77 0.21
C GLU A 249 16.12 11.46 -0.13
N VAL A 250 15.95 10.99 -1.36
CA VAL A 250 16.67 9.80 -1.85
C VAL A 250 18.17 10.08 -1.91
N ASN A 251 18.92 9.41 -1.07
CA ASN A 251 20.39 9.45 -1.06
C ASN A 251 20.95 8.14 -1.62
N ILE A 252 21.22 8.14 -2.93
CA ILE A 252 21.69 6.96 -3.67
C ILE A 252 22.95 6.36 -3.02
N LYS A 253 23.90 7.18 -2.57
CA LYS A 253 25.14 6.69 -1.93
C LYS A 253 24.84 5.93 -0.63
N ASN A 254 24.00 6.49 0.24
CA ASN A 254 23.61 5.84 1.48
C ASN A 254 22.78 4.57 1.22
N THR A 255 21.91 4.61 0.23
CA THR A 255 21.10 3.45 -0.18
C THR A 255 21.98 2.28 -0.63
N VAL A 256 22.96 2.53 -1.50
CA VAL A 256 23.92 1.50 -1.96
C VAL A 256 24.76 0.97 -0.78
N ALA A 257 25.18 1.85 0.14
CA ALA A 257 25.95 1.43 1.31
C ALA A 257 25.20 0.44 2.23
N LYS A 258 23.86 0.52 2.30
CA LYS A 258 23.04 -0.41 3.09
C LYS A 258 23.01 -1.84 2.55
N VAL A 259 23.27 -2.01 1.25
CA VAL A 259 23.21 -3.30 0.56
C VAL A 259 24.57 -3.77 0.04
N LYS A 260 25.65 -3.09 0.37
CA LYS A 260 27.01 -3.37 -0.12
C LYS A 260 27.52 -4.79 0.21
N ASP A 261 27.02 -5.38 1.29
CA ASP A 261 27.42 -6.71 1.76
C ASP A 261 26.45 -7.81 1.26
N ALA A 262 25.55 -7.48 0.33
CA ALA A 262 24.68 -8.47 -0.29
C ALA A 262 25.41 -9.20 -1.42
N ASP A 263 25.26 -10.54 -1.45
CA ASP A 263 25.76 -11.37 -2.55
C ASP A 263 24.93 -11.17 -3.82
N ILE A 264 23.64 -10.86 -3.64
CA ILE A 264 22.66 -10.67 -4.72
C ILE A 264 21.80 -9.47 -4.42
N VAL A 265 21.58 -8.62 -5.44
CA VAL A 265 20.59 -7.54 -5.40
C VAL A 265 19.49 -7.85 -6.40
N ILE A 266 18.24 -7.92 -5.91
CA ILE A 266 17.04 -8.02 -6.74
C ILE A 266 16.36 -6.65 -6.73
N PHE A 267 16.35 -5.99 -7.89
CA PHE A 267 15.72 -4.67 -8.05
C PHE A 267 14.36 -4.79 -8.72
N ALA A 268 13.29 -4.51 -7.99
CA ALA A 268 11.91 -4.46 -8.48
C ALA A 268 11.55 -3.04 -8.92
N GLY A 269 11.90 -2.71 -10.14
CA GLY A 269 11.64 -1.40 -10.74
C GLY A 269 10.37 -1.38 -11.59
N GLY A 270 10.02 -0.19 -12.08
CA GLY A 270 8.89 0.03 -12.94
C GLY A 270 8.02 1.20 -12.49
N ILE A 271 6.75 1.16 -12.87
CA ILE A 271 5.73 2.13 -12.51
C ILE A 271 4.58 1.44 -11.79
N SER A 272 3.58 2.21 -11.38
CA SER A 272 2.40 1.71 -10.65
C SER A 272 1.13 2.19 -11.34
N PRO A 273 0.02 1.45 -11.26
CA PRO A 273 -1.31 1.91 -11.66
C PRO A 273 -1.74 3.23 -11.01
N SER A 274 -1.15 3.59 -9.86
CA SER A 274 -1.38 4.89 -9.22
C SER A 274 -0.75 6.08 -9.95
N LEU A 275 0.13 5.83 -10.91
CA LEU A 275 0.79 6.84 -11.75
C LEU A 275 0.28 6.83 -13.18
N GLU A 276 -0.04 5.64 -13.70
CA GLU A 276 -0.46 5.43 -15.07
C GLU A 276 -1.81 4.72 -15.06
N GLY A 277 -2.84 5.46 -15.44
CA GLY A 277 -4.21 5.00 -15.47
C GLY A 277 -5.14 6.04 -16.07
N GLU A 278 -6.36 5.63 -16.37
CA GLU A 278 -7.35 6.44 -17.07
C GLU A 278 -7.81 7.64 -16.23
N GLU A 279 -7.92 8.81 -16.88
CA GLU A 279 -8.44 10.07 -16.31
C GLU A 279 -7.75 10.53 -15.00
N MET A 280 -6.48 10.21 -14.84
CA MET A 280 -5.73 10.61 -13.64
C MET A 280 -5.17 12.02 -13.75
N GLY A 281 -5.16 12.74 -12.62
CA GLY A 281 -4.54 14.08 -12.51
C GLY A 281 -3.03 14.07 -12.32
N VAL A 282 -2.32 13.02 -12.76
CA VAL A 282 -0.88 12.88 -12.56
C VAL A 282 -0.12 13.71 -13.57
N ASN A 283 0.74 14.61 -13.09
CA ASN A 283 1.68 15.41 -13.90
C ASN A 283 3.05 15.35 -13.21
N LEU A 284 3.81 14.33 -13.53
CA LEU A 284 5.16 14.07 -13.02
C LEU A 284 6.11 13.87 -14.21
N PRO A 285 7.43 13.97 -14.04
CA PRO A 285 8.36 13.66 -15.13
C PRO A 285 8.10 12.27 -15.73
N GLY A 286 7.88 12.23 -17.06
CA GLY A 286 7.51 11.01 -17.78
C GLY A 286 6.02 10.66 -17.77
N PHE A 287 5.16 11.52 -17.19
CA PHE A 287 3.69 11.32 -17.12
C PHE A 287 2.93 12.61 -17.41
N ARG A 288 1.81 12.49 -18.07
CA ARG A 288 0.86 13.58 -18.31
C ARG A 288 -0.56 13.07 -18.24
N LYS A 289 -1.35 13.56 -17.27
CA LYS A 289 -2.74 13.14 -17.03
C LYS A 289 -2.89 11.62 -16.82
N GLY A 290 -1.87 10.99 -16.26
CA GLY A 290 -1.86 9.54 -16.06
C GLY A 290 -1.30 8.72 -17.23
N ASP A 291 -0.99 9.34 -18.38
CA ASP A 291 -0.38 8.64 -19.51
C ASP A 291 1.16 8.76 -19.48
N ARG A 292 1.84 7.73 -19.93
CA ARG A 292 3.30 7.78 -20.18
C ARG A 292 3.60 8.72 -21.34
N THR A 293 4.64 9.57 -21.16
CA THR A 293 5.14 10.46 -22.21
C THR A 293 6.44 9.98 -22.85
N ASP A 294 7.06 8.95 -22.27
CA ASP A 294 8.24 8.26 -22.80
C ASP A 294 8.26 6.79 -22.35
N ILE A 295 9.17 5.98 -22.90
CA ILE A 295 9.34 4.55 -22.57
C ILE A 295 10.47 4.30 -21.57
N GLU A 296 11.16 5.35 -21.13
CA GLU A 296 12.29 5.22 -20.23
C GLU A 296 11.85 4.84 -18.81
N LEU A 297 12.66 4.06 -18.13
CA LEU A 297 12.49 3.89 -16.68
C LEU A 297 12.70 5.25 -15.99
N PRO A 298 11.92 5.61 -14.95
CA PRO A 298 12.09 6.89 -14.26
C PRO A 298 13.52 7.17 -13.81
N ALA A 299 13.96 8.43 -13.90
CA ALA A 299 15.34 8.82 -13.72
C ALA A 299 15.96 8.36 -12.38
N VAL A 300 15.21 8.49 -11.28
CA VAL A 300 15.67 8.07 -9.93
C VAL A 300 15.97 6.58 -9.87
N GLN A 301 15.17 5.75 -10.55
CA GLN A 301 15.39 4.31 -10.62
C GLN A 301 16.62 3.97 -11.48
N ARG A 302 16.79 4.64 -12.64
CA ARG A 302 17.98 4.47 -13.49
C ARG A 302 19.27 4.86 -12.78
N GLU A 303 19.25 5.93 -12.00
CA GLU A 303 20.39 6.37 -11.19
C GLU A 303 20.74 5.35 -10.12
N LEU A 304 19.75 4.82 -9.41
CA LEU A 304 19.99 3.78 -8.39
C LEU A 304 20.55 2.50 -9.03
N ILE A 305 19.97 2.03 -10.13
CA ILE A 305 20.48 0.85 -10.86
C ILE A 305 21.93 1.05 -11.29
N LYS A 306 22.26 2.22 -11.87
CA LYS A 306 23.64 2.53 -12.26
C LYS A 306 24.62 2.55 -11.10
N ALA A 307 24.17 2.93 -9.91
CA ALA A 307 25.01 2.97 -8.73
C ALA A 307 25.19 1.59 -8.06
N LEU A 308 24.29 0.64 -8.34
CA LEU A 308 24.36 -0.75 -7.88
C LEU A 308 25.27 -1.61 -8.78
N LEU A 309 25.50 -1.21 -10.04
CA LEU A 309 26.38 -1.89 -11.01
C LEU A 309 27.85 -1.48 -10.84
#